data_1846bc40444043609b4bcecddee197db
#
_entry.id   1846bc40444043609b4bcecddee197db
#
_cell.length_a   1.000
_cell.length_b   1.000
_cell.length_c   1.000
_cell.angle_alpha   90.00
_cell.angle_beta   90.00
_cell.angle_gamma   90.00
#
_symmetry.space_group_name_H-M   'P 1'
#
loop_
_entity.id
_entity.type
_entity.pdbx_description
1 polymer ?
#
loop_
_entity_poly.entity_id
_entity_poly.type
_entity_poly.pdbx_seq_one_letter_code
_entity_poly.pdbx_strand_id
1 'polypeptide(L)'
;MRLSFASAPATDSSTAKDAVQGDFQAPNDVRVAMVVEQMWQPVPGGSGTYITNLAHSLRAQGVKVAGIAARRSHNDPGASAVGLETMPVRYANLPRPALYEAWNRLHSPLAESILPASDLVHATTWAIPPTRKPLVVTVHDLAFLRNPEHFTKRGNSYFRKSLQRTIKEAQAVIVPSQATADDCYEAGIDSERVHVIPHGVSVQEVTASQIDLFRTAYGLSRPYVLWTGTREPRKNLPGLLHAFSRIAGEFPQLDLVLVGPSGWGDDAVERQLIQAIGTSRVHVLGHLAQDTLQQAYAGARAFVFPSYWEGFGLPVLEAMAHSVPVVTSLGTSTAEVAGDCGILVEPSDPDQIAAGLRRVLGREHDHFALAGYERAQTMTWKACAKAHLRVYQQVMEQAQK
;
A
#
# COMPACT_ATOMS: atom_id res chain seq x y z
N MET A 1 -46.13 34.82 18.02
CA MET A 1 -45.04 35.50 17.31
C MET A 1 -44.34 34.42 16.45
N ARG A 2 -44.71 34.34 15.16
CA ARG A 2 -44.19 33.34 14.22
C ARG A 2 -42.99 33.95 13.53
N LEU A 3 -41.82 33.32 13.65
CA LEU A 3 -40.62 33.65 12.87
C LEU A 3 -40.57 32.75 11.64
N SER A 4 -40.68 33.37 10.47
CA SER A 4 -40.57 32.80 9.14
C SER A 4 -39.08 32.56 8.84
N PHE A 5 -38.71 31.31 8.45
CA PHE A 5 -37.40 31.02 7.87
C PHE A 5 -37.52 31.07 6.35
N ALA A 6 -36.77 31.98 5.76
CA ALA A 6 -36.61 32.08 4.32
C ALA A 6 -35.72 30.96 3.80
N SER A 7 -36.22 30.28 2.77
CA SER A 7 -35.48 29.25 1.99
C SER A 7 -34.41 29.92 1.15
N ALA A 8 -33.16 29.45 1.27
CA ALA A 8 -32.07 29.75 0.34
C ALA A 8 -32.22 28.95 -0.97
N PRO A 9 -31.80 29.49 -2.12
CA PRO A 9 -31.99 28.82 -3.41
C PRO A 9 -31.03 27.62 -3.59
N ALA A 10 -31.56 26.55 -4.18
CA ALA A 10 -30.83 25.39 -4.59
C ALA A 10 -29.81 25.76 -5.68
N THR A 11 -28.52 25.50 -5.44
CA THR A 11 -27.50 25.57 -6.47
C THR A 11 -27.54 24.32 -7.30
N ASP A 12 -27.72 24.51 -8.60
CA ASP A 12 -27.77 23.51 -9.66
C ASP A 12 -26.45 22.74 -9.79
N SER A 13 -26.45 21.45 -9.47
CA SER A 13 -25.28 20.55 -9.51
C SER A 13 -25.23 19.76 -10.82
N SER A 14 -25.47 20.39 -11.97
CA SER A 14 -25.56 19.68 -13.28
C SER A 14 -24.39 19.95 -14.25
N THR A 15 -23.18 20.29 -13.78
CA THR A 15 -22.03 20.52 -14.68
C THR A 15 -20.73 19.80 -14.26
N ALA A 16 -20.82 18.52 -13.98
CA ALA A 16 -19.61 17.67 -13.77
C ALA A 16 -19.77 16.23 -14.29
N LYS A 17 -20.46 16.03 -15.40
CA LYS A 17 -20.68 14.69 -15.98
C LYS A 17 -20.38 14.58 -17.47
N ASP A 18 -19.39 15.31 -18.00
CA ASP A 18 -18.90 15.08 -19.36
C ASP A 18 -17.39 15.29 -19.45
N ALA A 19 -16.63 14.46 -18.71
CA ALA A 19 -15.20 14.28 -18.95
C ALA A 19 -15.02 13.00 -19.80
N VAL A 20 -15.16 13.19 -21.13
CA VAL A 20 -14.59 12.43 -22.24
C VAL A 20 -13.98 11.07 -21.85
N GLN A 21 -14.75 10.00 -21.99
CA GLN A 21 -14.26 8.63 -22.19
C GLN A 21 -13.69 8.53 -23.63
N GLY A 22 -12.56 9.13 -23.89
CA GLY A 22 -11.73 8.81 -25.03
C GLY A 22 -10.94 7.55 -24.70
N ASP A 23 -11.03 6.50 -25.50
CA ASP A 23 -10.12 5.36 -25.48
C ASP A 23 -8.69 5.88 -25.69
N PHE A 24 -7.98 6.02 -24.61
CA PHE A 24 -6.60 6.50 -24.59
C PHE A 24 -5.70 5.34 -25.03
N GLN A 25 -5.41 5.25 -26.32
CA GLN A 25 -4.34 4.37 -26.80
C GLN A 25 -3.01 5.00 -26.36
N ALA A 26 -2.24 4.27 -25.55
CA ALA A 26 -0.87 4.66 -25.23
C ALA A 26 -0.08 4.83 -26.53
N PRO A 27 0.73 5.89 -26.68
CA PRO A 27 1.70 5.92 -27.76
C PRO A 27 2.59 4.68 -27.61
N ASN A 28 2.69 3.87 -28.65
CA ASN A 28 3.31 2.54 -28.65
C ASN A 28 4.83 2.55 -28.33
N ASP A 29 5.39 3.62 -27.77
CA ASP A 29 6.84 3.76 -27.65
C ASP A 29 7.37 4.40 -26.35
N VAL A 30 6.57 4.59 -25.31
CA VAL A 30 7.05 5.10 -24.01
C VAL A 30 7.95 4.06 -23.32
N ARG A 31 9.19 4.43 -23.03
CA ARG A 31 10.22 3.58 -22.38
C ARG A 31 10.54 4.10 -20.98
N VAL A 32 10.19 3.32 -19.97
CA VAL A 32 10.35 3.67 -18.55
C VAL A 32 11.50 2.90 -17.94
N ALA A 33 12.49 3.60 -17.38
CA ALA A 33 13.48 3.03 -16.48
C ALA A 33 12.92 3.06 -15.06
N MET A 34 12.52 1.91 -14.55
CA MET A 34 11.92 1.78 -13.20
C MET A 34 12.96 1.29 -12.19
N VAL A 35 13.15 1.99 -11.08
CA VAL A 35 14.04 1.52 -10.01
C VAL A 35 13.33 0.42 -9.22
N VAL A 36 13.90 -0.79 -9.22
CA VAL A 36 13.25 -2.00 -8.65
C VAL A 36 14.04 -2.62 -7.50
N GLU A 37 14.95 -1.88 -6.92
CA GLU A 37 15.87 -2.35 -5.88
C GLU A 37 15.15 -2.89 -4.62
N GLN A 38 13.93 -2.41 -4.35
CA GLN A 38 13.08 -2.86 -3.25
C GLN A 38 12.78 -4.37 -3.30
N MET A 39 12.74 -4.96 -4.50
CA MET A 39 12.40 -6.36 -4.70
C MET A 39 13.40 -7.33 -4.05
N TRP A 40 14.61 -6.87 -3.75
CA TRP A 40 15.65 -7.66 -3.05
C TRP A 40 15.76 -7.35 -1.56
N GLN A 41 14.76 -6.68 -0.98
CA GLN A 41 14.67 -6.59 0.47
C GLN A 41 14.17 -7.94 1.04
N PRO A 42 14.57 -8.31 2.27
CA PRO A 42 14.07 -9.54 2.91
C PRO A 42 12.53 -9.61 2.96
N VAL A 43 11.88 -8.46 3.12
CA VAL A 43 10.44 -8.29 3.04
C VAL A 43 10.17 -7.09 2.14
N PRO A 44 9.87 -7.29 0.84
CA PRO A 44 9.57 -6.19 -0.09
C PRO A 44 8.33 -5.39 0.30
N GLY A 45 7.35 -6.03 0.96
CA GLY A 45 6.15 -5.39 1.49
C GLY A 45 5.25 -4.78 0.41
N GLY A 46 4.40 -3.84 0.81
CA GLY A 46 3.48 -3.16 -0.12
C GLY A 46 4.17 -2.44 -1.29
N SER A 47 5.39 -1.91 -1.07
CA SER A 47 6.17 -1.30 -2.17
C SER A 47 6.61 -2.34 -3.20
N GLY A 48 6.91 -3.58 -2.79
CA GLY A 48 7.19 -4.68 -3.71
C GLY A 48 5.95 -5.06 -4.53
N THR A 49 4.80 -5.22 -3.88
CA THR A 49 3.50 -5.44 -4.52
C THR A 49 3.20 -4.35 -5.55
N TYR A 50 3.42 -3.08 -5.19
CA TYR A 50 3.27 -1.94 -6.10
C TYR A 50 4.17 -2.06 -7.33
N ILE A 51 5.48 -2.30 -7.16
CA ILE A 51 6.45 -2.39 -8.27
C ILE A 51 6.03 -3.48 -9.26
N THR A 52 5.75 -4.68 -8.76
CA THR A 52 5.41 -5.83 -9.61
C THR A 52 4.12 -5.60 -10.39
N ASN A 53 3.05 -5.19 -9.71
CA ASN A 53 1.74 -5.02 -10.34
C ASN A 53 1.69 -3.80 -11.27
N LEU A 54 2.34 -2.68 -10.89
CA LEU A 54 2.44 -1.51 -11.75
C LEU A 54 3.22 -1.83 -13.03
N ALA A 55 4.39 -2.47 -12.92
CA ALA A 55 5.20 -2.85 -14.08
C ALA A 55 4.43 -3.79 -15.01
N HIS A 56 3.77 -4.82 -14.45
CA HIS A 56 2.92 -5.72 -15.21
C HIS A 56 1.80 -4.97 -15.95
N SER A 57 1.07 -4.11 -15.25
CA SER A 57 -0.08 -3.39 -15.81
C SER A 57 0.31 -2.31 -16.83
N LEU A 58 1.46 -1.65 -16.64
CA LEU A 58 2.01 -0.73 -17.65
C LEU A 58 2.40 -1.47 -18.93
N ARG A 59 3.06 -2.63 -18.80
CA ARG A 59 3.44 -3.47 -19.95
C ARG A 59 2.21 -3.99 -20.71
N ALA A 60 1.17 -4.40 -19.98
CA ALA A 60 -0.10 -4.80 -20.57
C ALA A 60 -0.79 -3.66 -21.34
N GLN A 61 -0.45 -2.40 -21.06
CA GLN A 61 -0.90 -1.21 -21.78
C GLN A 61 0.08 -0.73 -22.87
N GLY A 62 1.08 -1.55 -23.23
CA GLY A 62 2.02 -1.27 -24.32
C GLY A 62 3.25 -0.45 -23.91
N VAL A 63 3.41 -0.07 -22.62
CA VAL A 63 4.58 0.66 -22.14
C VAL A 63 5.80 -0.27 -22.03
N LYS A 64 6.94 0.15 -22.56
CA LYS A 64 8.20 -0.59 -22.43
C LYS A 64 8.84 -0.28 -21.08
N VAL A 65 8.67 -1.17 -20.10
CA VAL A 65 9.23 -1.02 -18.75
C VAL A 65 10.46 -1.91 -18.60
N ALA A 66 11.57 -1.34 -18.10
CA ALA A 66 12.77 -2.08 -17.73
C ALA A 66 13.27 -1.62 -16.35
N GLY A 67 13.73 -2.59 -15.55
CA GLY A 67 14.18 -2.36 -14.19
C GLY A 67 15.64 -1.90 -14.10
N ILE A 68 15.93 -1.01 -13.14
CA ILE A 68 17.29 -0.69 -12.68
C ILE A 68 17.46 -1.22 -11.26
N ALA A 69 18.53 -1.98 -11.02
CA ALA A 69 18.91 -2.49 -9.71
C ALA A 69 20.42 -2.41 -9.50
N ALA A 70 20.86 -2.56 -8.24
CA ALA A 70 22.28 -2.66 -7.90
C ALA A 70 22.88 -3.98 -8.38
N ARG A 71 24.21 -4.03 -8.48
CA ARG A 71 24.93 -5.27 -8.77
C ARG A 71 24.56 -6.36 -7.79
N ARG A 72 24.26 -7.55 -8.30
CA ARG A 72 23.98 -8.75 -7.54
C ARG A 72 25.23 -9.60 -7.37
N SER A 73 25.31 -10.30 -6.25
CA SER A 73 26.27 -11.39 -6.07
C SER A 73 25.73 -12.66 -6.74
N HIS A 74 26.60 -13.66 -6.92
CA HIS A 74 26.19 -14.95 -7.50
C HIS A 74 25.13 -15.67 -6.63
N ASN A 75 25.09 -15.39 -5.33
CA ASN A 75 24.18 -16.02 -4.38
C ASN A 75 22.86 -15.26 -4.20
N ASP A 76 22.71 -14.06 -4.80
CA ASP A 76 21.47 -13.31 -4.73
C ASP A 76 20.40 -13.94 -5.63
N PRO A 77 19.13 -13.90 -5.24
CA PRO A 77 18.06 -14.39 -6.10
C PRO A 77 17.99 -13.58 -7.40
N GLY A 78 17.77 -14.26 -8.51
CA GLY A 78 17.58 -13.63 -9.82
C GLY A 78 16.29 -12.81 -9.87
N ALA A 79 16.13 -12.00 -10.92
CA ALA A 79 14.95 -11.16 -11.11
C ALA A 79 13.63 -11.96 -11.09
N SER A 80 13.60 -13.12 -11.72
CA SER A 80 12.43 -14.02 -11.72
C SER A 80 12.07 -14.52 -10.31
N ALA A 81 13.06 -14.82 -9.49
CA ALA A 81 12.82 -15.32 -8.13
C ALA A 81 12.24 -14.24 -7.17
N VAL A 82 12.27 -12.98 -7.58
CA VAL A 82 11.69 -11.85 -6.82
C VAL A 82 10.46 -11.25 -7.52
N GLY A 83 9.82 -11.98 -8.45
CA GLY A 83 8.58 -11.56 -9.10
C GLY A 83 8.75 -10.55 -10.25
N LEU A 84 9.93 -10.50 -10.86
CA LEU A 84 10.24 -9.63 -12.00
C LEU A 84 10.50 -10.41 -13.30
N GLU A 85 9.91 -11.62 -13.42
CA GLU A 85 10.12 -12.52 -14.57
C GLU A 85 9.68 -11.90 -15.91
N THR A 86 8.70 -11.02 -15.89
CA THR A 86 8.16 -10.41 -17.12
C THR A 86 8.88 -9.11 -17.50
N MET A 87 9.80 -8.59 -16.67
CA MET A 87 10.45 -7.31 -16.88
C MET A 87 11.99 -7.48 -17.00
N PRO A 88 12.61 -6.99 -18.09
CA PRO A 88 14.06 -6.98 -18.19
C PRO A 88 14.68 -6.07 -17.12
N VAL A 89 15.69 -6.55 -16.40
CA VAL A 89 16.40 -5.78 -15.38
C VAL A 89 17.85 -5.56 -15.82
N ARG A 90 18.34 -4.33 -15.66
CA ARG A 90 19.73 -3.94 -15.82
C ARG A 90 20.35 -3.62 -14.47
N TYR A 91 21.56 -4.12 -14.27
CA TYR A 91 22.25 -3.99 -12.99
C TYR A 91 23.37 -2.94 -13.11
N ALA A 92 23.41 -2.01 -12.14
CA ALA A 92 24.55 -1.14 -11.98
C ALA A 92 25.81 -1.93 -11.57
N ASN A 93 26.99 -1.37 -11.81
CA ASN A 93 28.27 -2.02 -11.46
C ASN A 93 28.61 -1.95 -9.95
N LEU A 94 27.78 -1.29 -9.15
CA LEU A 94 27.97 -1.09 -7.71
C LEU A 94 26.98 -1.94 -6.89
N PRO A 95 27.40 -2.52 -5.76
CA PRO A 95 26.48 -3.16 -4.82
C PRO A 95 25.60 -2.09 -4.16
N ARG A 96 24.41 -2.50 -3.65
CA ARG A 96 23.36 -1.60 -3.14
C ARG A 96 23.87 -0.48 -2.20
N PRO A 97 24.65 -0.75 -1.13
CA PRO A 97 25.07 0.32 -0.23
C PRO A 97 25.95 1.37 -0.93
N ALA A 98 26.88 0.91 -1.80
CA ALA A 98 27.74 1.78 -2.55
C ALA A 98 26.99 2.56 -3.63
N LEU A 99 26.02 1.93 -4.31
CA LEU A 99 25.19 2.58 -5.32
C LEU A 99 24.37 3.72 -4.72
N TYR A 100 23.72 3.47 -3.58
CA TYR A 100 22.90 4.47 -2.90
C TYR A 100 23.72 5.67 -2.41
N GLU A 101 24.92 5.39 -1.89
CA GLU A 101 25.82 6.45 -1.46
C GLU A 101 26.37 7.25 -2.66
N ALA A 102 26.70 6.57 -3.76
CA ALA A 102 27.14 7.20 -4.99
C ALA A 102 26.03 8.08 -5.60
N TRP A 103 24.78 7.60 -5.63
CA TRP A 103 23.65 8.40 -6.09
C TRP A 103 23.41 9.64 -5.22
N ASN A 104 23.53 9.52 -3.90
CA ASN A 104 23.26 10.63 -2.99
C ASN A 104 24.40 11.63 -2.83
N ARG A 105 25.66 11.22 -3.09
CA ARG A 105 26.84 12.11 -2.89
C ARG A 105 27.54 12.50 -4.17
N LEU A 106 27.69 11.54 -5.09
CA LEU A 106 28.47 11.71 -6.30
C LEU A 106 27.60 11.98 -7.54
N HIS A 107 26.27 11.84 -7.42
CA HIS A 107 25.33 11.95 -8.55
C HIS A 107 25.73 11.04 -9.73
N SER A 108 26.24 9.84 -9.44
CA SER A 108 26.75 8.87 -10.44
C SER A 108 26.58 7.44 -9.91
N PRO A 109 26.39 6.42 -10.78
CA PRO A 109 26.13 6.54 -12.22
C PRO A 109 24.75 7.12 -12.54
N LEU A 110 24.60 7.76 -13.68
CA LEU A 110 23.29 8.21 -14.18
C LEU A 110 22.43 7.00 -14.53
N ALA A 111 21.10 7.13 -14.39
CA ALA A 111 20.16 6.07 -14.76
C ALA A 111 20.31 5.66 -16.23
N GLU A 112 20.46 6.62 -17.13
CA GLU A 112 20.66 6.39 -18.57
C GLU A 112 22.01 5.75 -18.91
N SER A 113 23.01 5.77 -18.03
CA SER A 113 24.25 4.99 -18.23
C SER A 113 24.04 3.49 -17.93
N ILE A 114 23.01 3.16 -17.14
CA ILE A 114 22.62 1.77 -16.83
C ILE A 114 21.59 1.28 -17.85
N LEU A 115 20.62 2.13 -18.21
CA LEU A 115 19.56 1.86 -19.17
C LEU A 115 19.42 2.99 -20.20
N PRO A 116 20.27 3.00 -21.26
CA PRO A 116 20.34 4.12 -22.20
C PRO A 116 19.03 4.40 -22.95
N ALA A 117 18.26 3.37 -23.24
CA ALA A 117 17.04 3.45 -24.06
C ALA A 117 15.78 3.84 -23.25
N SER A 118 15.90 4.69 -22.24
CA SER A 118 14.74 5.20 -21.49
C SER A 118 14.36 6.62 -21.90
N ASP A 119 13.08 6.93 -21.85
CA ASP A 119 12.54 8.29 -22.09
C ASP A 119 12.34 9.05 -20.78
N LEU A 120 12.06 8.31 -19.69
CA LEU A 120 11.94 8.83 -18.34
C LEU A 120 12.47 7.82 -17.31
N VAL A 121 12.71 8.30 -16.10
CA VAL A 121 13.11 7.50 -14.93
C VAL A 121 12.02 7.57 -13.88
N HIS A 122 11.59 6.40 -13.39
CA HIS A 122 10.67 6.31 -12.27
C HIS A 122 11.36 5.67 -11.05
N ALA A 123 11.67 6.49 -10.05
CA ALA A 123 12.11 6.03 -8.75
C ALA A 123 10.88 5.59 -7.93
N THR A 124 10.69 4.28 -7.81
CA THR A 124 9.51 3.69 -7.15
C THR A 124 9.57 3.70 -5.62
N THR A 125 10.68 4.14 -5.06
CA THR A 125 10.94 4.30 -3.64
C THR A 125 11.96 5.42 -3.42
N TRP A 126 12.49 5.56 -2.21
CA TRP A 126 13.54 6.54 -1.87
C TRP A 126 14.92 6.26 -2.49
N ALA A 127 15.07 5.20 -3.29
CA ALA A 127 16.28 4.94 -4.09
C ALA A 127 16.23 5.74 -5.39
N ILE A 128 16.70 6.98 -5.38
CA ILE A 128 16.58 7.95 -6.47
C ILE A 128 17.90 8.01 -7.24
N PRO A 129 17.96 7.50 -8.48
CA PRO A 129 19.15 7.67 -9.32
C PRO A 129 19.27 9.11 -9.84
N PRO A 130 20.45 9.64 -10.04
CA PRO A 130 20.64 10.86 -10.82
C PRO A 130 20.31 10.58 -12.29
N THR A 131 19.71 11.55 -12.97
CA THR A 131 19.31 11.43 -14.37
C THR A 131 19.22 12.79 -15.05
N ARG A 132 19.37 12.82 -16.37
CA ARG A 132 19.08 13.97 -17.23
C ARG A 132 17.73 13.83 -17.92
N LYS A 133 17.09 12.68 -17.75
CA LYS A 133 15.74 12.41 -18.25
C LYS A 133 14.71 12.90 -17.23
N PRO A 134 13.45 13.09 -17.62
CA PRO A 134 12.37 13.37 -16.68
C PRO A 134 12.37 12.36 -15.54
N LEU A 135 12.29 12.84 -14.30
CA LEU A 135 12.29 12.04 -13.09
C LEU A 135 10.92 12.08 -12.43
N VAL A 136 10.30 10.91 -12.30
CA VAL A 136 9.10 10.69 -11.50
C VAL A 136 9.49 9.94 -10.23
N VAL A 137 8.98 10.33 -9.08
CA VAL A 137 9.26 9.67 -7.79
C VAL A 137 7.96 9.23 -7.15
N THR A 138 7.85 7.97 -6.76
CA THR A 138 6.75 7.52 -5.88
C THR A 138 7.16 7.67 -4.42
N VAL A 139 6.36 8.43 -3.68
CA VAL A 139 6.45 8.56 -2.23
C VAL A 139 5.30 7.75 -1.63
N HIS A 140 5.64 6.57 -1.07
CA HIS A 140 4.63 5.72 -0.43
C HIS A 140 4.16 6.29 0.90
N ASP A 141 5.08 6.89 1.65
CA ASP A 141 4.85 7.51 2.94
C ASP A 141 6.05 8.39 3.35
N LEU A 142 5.86 9.17 4.41
CA LEU A 142 6.90 9.93 5.08
C LEU A 142 7.08 9.50 6.56
N ALA A 143 6.96 8.19 6.84
CA ALA A 143 7.07 7.63 8.19
C ALA A 143 8.35 8.07 8.93
N PHE A 144 9.45 8.26 8.24
CA PHE A 144 10.73 8.72 8.80
C PHE A 144 10.69 10.18 9.31
N LEU A 145 9.71 10.98 8.91
CA LEU A 145 9.46 12.32 9.47
C LEU A 145 8.51 12.23 10.67
N ARG A 146 7.48 11.38 10.61
CA ARG A 146 6.47 11.23 11.66
C ARG A 146 7.04 10.54 12.90
N ASN A 147 7.79 9.46 12.70
CA ASN A 147 8.35 8.62 13.77
C ASN A 147 9.85 8.36 13.52
N PRO A 148 10.69 9.38 13.61
CA PRO A 148 12.12 9.26 13.30
C PRO A 148 12.85 8.24 14.19
N GLU A 149 12.34 7.98 15.40
CA GLU A 149 12.86 6.98 16.35
C GLU A 149 12.70 5.53 15.85
N HIS A 150 11.80 5.29 14.90
CA HIS A 150 11.61 4.00 14.26
C HIS A 150 12.69 3.68 13.21
N PHE A 151 13.59 4.60 12.94
CA PHE A 151 14.62 4.45 11.92
C PHE A 151 16.01 4.60 12.51
N THR A 152 16.99 3.86 11.98
CA THR A 152 18.38 4.10 12.32
C THR A 152 18.79 5.53 11.93
N LYS A 153 19.71 6.14 12.67
CA LYS A 153 20.24 7.50 12.34
C LYS A 153 20.71 7.60 10.87
N ARG A 154 21.38 6.54 10.40
CA ARG A 154 21.86 6.46 9.00
C ARG A 154 20.70 6.38 8.00
N GLY A 155 19.71 5.52 8.28
CA GLY A 155 18.51 5.37 7.45
C GLY A 155 17.70 6.66 7.38
N ASN A 156 17.43 7.29 8.52
CA ASN A 156 16.70 8.56 8.56
C ASN A 156 17.45 9.66 7.79
N SER A 157 18.79 9.77 7.96
CA SER A 157 19.61 10.72 7.19
C SER A 157 19.54 10.45 5.67
N TYR A 158 19.51 9.17 5.27
CA TYR A 158 19.36 8.78 3.87
C TYR A 158 18.00 9.23 3.31
N PHE A 159 16.89 8.93 4.01
CA PHE A 159 15.55 9.30 3.57
C PHE A 159 15.36 10.81 3.48
N ARG A 160 15.87 11.58 4.47
CA ARG A 160 15.85 13.05 4.43
C ARG A 160 16.60 13.62 3.23
N LYS A 161 17.75 13.05 2.87
CA LYS A 161 18.49 13.45 1.65
C LYS A 161 17.72 13.11 0.39
N SER A 162 17.11 11.92 0.33
CA SER A 162 16.28 11.52 -0.81
C SER A 162 15.06 12.44 -0.96
N LEU A 163 14.42 12.84 0.16
CA LEU A 163 13.34 13.82 0.15
C LEU A 163 13.81 15.18 -0.42
N GLN A 164 14.95 15.69 0.03
CA GLN A 164 15.51 16.95 -0.50
C GLN A 164 15.80 16.86 -2.01
N ARG A 165 16.26 15.71 -2.47
CA ARG A 165 16.43 15.45 -3.89
C ARG A 165 15.10 15.41 -4.64
N THR A 166 14.09 14.75 -4.07
CA THR A 166 12.73 14.72 -4.64
C THR A 166 12.19 16.15 -4.81
N ILE A 167 12.28 16.97 -3.77
CA ILE A 167 11.84 18.38 -3.80
C ILE A 167 12.55 19.16 -4.92
N LYS A 168 13.84 18.93 -5.11
CA LYS A 168 14.67 19.68 -6.05
C LYS A 168 14.60 19.14 -7.48
N GLU A 169 14.58 17.82 -7.67
CA GLU A 169 14.91 17.17 -8.95
C GLU A 169 13.69 16.52 -9.62
N ALA A 170 12.65 16.10 -8.88
CA ALA A 170 11.50 15.40 -9.47
C ALA A 170 10.59 16.36 -10.27
N GLN A 171 10.24 16.00 -11.49
CA GLN A 171 9.23 16.70 -12.29
C GLN A 171 7.82 16.36 -11.84
N ALA A 172 7.60 15.11 -11.38
CA ALA A 172 6.35 14.69 -10.76
C ALA A 172 6.61 13.79 -9.56
N VAL A 173 5.74 13.88 -8.58
CA VAL A 173 5.71 13.03 -7.38
C VAL A 173 4.37 12.30 -7.33
N ILE A 174 4.40 10.99 -7.32
CA ILE A 174 3.19 10.16 -7.23
C ILE A 174 3.05 9.69 -5.78
N VAL A 175 1.86 9.84 -5.23
CA VAL A 175 1.51 9.40 -3.88
C VAL A 175 0.26 8.52 -3.90
N PRO A 176 0.12 7.54 -3.00
CA PRO A 176 -1.00 6.59 -3.06
C PRO A 176 -2.30 7.11 -2.43
N SER A 177 -2.26 8.21 -1.67
CA SER A 177 -3.39 8.74 -0.90
C SER A 177 -3.30 10.26 -0.74
N GLN A 178 -4.41 10.91 -0.44
CA GLN A 178 -4.43 12.33 -0.09
C GLN A 178 -3.67 12.58 1.21
N ALA A 179 -3.80 11.70 2.20
CA ALA A 179 -3.04 11.79 3.45
C ALA A 179 -1.52 11.83 3.21
N THR A 180 -1.01 11.05 2.26
CA THR A 180 0.41 11.13 1.88
C THR A 180 0.73 12.39 1.05
N ALA A 181 -0.22 12.89 0.26
CA ALA A 181 -0.05 14.16 -0.45
C ALA A 181 0.09 15.33 0.53
N ASP A 182 -0.75 15.37 1.54
CA ASP A 182 -0.72 16.40 2.59
C ASP A 182 0.63 16.38 3.33
N ASP A 183 1.13 15.19 3.70
CA ASP A 183 2.48 15.04 4.25
C ASP A 183 3.57 15.57 3.30
N CYS A 184 3.43 15.34 1.98
CA CYS A 184 4.35 15.87 0.98
C CYS A 184 4.32 17.38 0.90
N TYR A 185 3.13 18.00 0.99
CA TYR A 185 2.99 19.46 1.00
C TYR A 185 3.64 20.07 2.24
N GLU A 186 3.40 19.49 3.42
CA GLU A 186 4.04 19.89 4.68
C GLU A 186 5.56 19.75 4.63
N ALA A 187 6.06 18.72 3.92
CA ALA A 187 7.48 18.49 3.73
C ALA A 187 8.13 19.44 2.69
N GLY A 188 7.35 20.29 2.01
CA GLY A 188 7.80 21.30 1.06
C GLY A 188 7.87 20.84 -0.40
N ILE A 189 7.16 19.75 -0.75
CA ILE A 189 6.97 19.39 -2.17
C ILE A 189 5.86 20.27 -2.74
N ASP A 190 6.12 20.86 -3.90
CA ASP A 190 5.16 21.69 -4.61
C ASP A 190 3.91 20.88 -5.01
N SER A 191 2.74 21.38 -4.63
CA SER A 191 1.45 20.72 -4.88
C SER A 191 1.15 20.49 -6.36
N GLU A 192 1.62 21.36 -7.26
CA GLU A 192 1.43 21.21 -8.70
C GLU A 192 2.16 19.99 -9.28
N ARG A 193 3.17 19.48 -8.56
CA ARG A 193 3.93 18.28 -8.95
C ARG A 193 3.44 17.00 -8.29
N VAL A 194 2.53 17.08 -7.33
CA VAL A 194 2.02 15.91 -6.60
C VAL A 194 0.78 15.37 -7.27
N HIS A 195 0.79 14.06 -7.57
CA HIS A 195 -0.31 13.34 -8.20
C HIS A 195 -0.78 12.21 -7.29
N VAL A 196 -2.00 12.29 -6.81
CA VAL A 196 -2.61 11.21 -6.01
C VAL A 196 -3.09 10.11 -6.94
N ILE A 197 -2.46 8.95 -6.88
CA ILE A 197 -2.80 7.76 -7.67
C ILE A 197 -2.94 6.56 -6.72
N PRO A 198 -4.15 6.19 -6.34
CA PRO A 198 -4.39 5.02 -5.50
C PRO A 198 -3.80 3.74 -6.09
N HIS A 199 -3.31 2.86 -5.23
CA HIS A 199 -2.90 1.53 -5.64
C HIS A 199 -4.11 0.71 -6.08
N GLY A 200 -3.85 -0.35 -6.83
CA GLY A 200 -4.84 -1.33 -7.21
C GLY A 200 -4.79 -2.57 -6.32
N VAL A 201 -5.75 -3.45 -6.53
CA VAL A 201 -5.75 -4.80 -5.99
C VAL A 201 -5.82 -5.82 -7.12
N SER A 202 -5.17 -6.96 -6.91
CA SER A 202 -5.33 -8.17 -7.72
C SER A 202 -5.88 -9.26 -6.82
N VAL A 203 -7.03 -9.79 -7.15
CA VAL A 203 -7.68 -10.87 -6.41
C VAL A 203 -7.55 -12.15 -7.19
N GLN A 204 -7.12 -13.20 -6.52
CA GLN A 204 -7.26 -14.56 -7.03
C GLN A 204 -8.58 -15.13 -6.52
N GLU A 205 -9.29 -15.79 -7.39
CA GLU A 205 -10.48 -16.52 -7.02
C GLU A 205 -10.09 -17.69 -6.11
N VAL A 206 -10.64 -17.71 -4.91
CA VAL A 206 -10.35 -18.75 -3.91
C VAL A 206 -11.59 -19.60 -3.74
N THR A 207 -11.45 -20.91 -4.01
CA THR A 207 -12.55 -21.88 -3.86
C THR A 207 -12.81 -22.23 -2.39
N ALA A 208 -14.04 -22.66 -2.08
CA ALA A 208 -14.37 -23.14 -0.73
C ALA A 208 -13.44 -24.26 -0.26
N SER A 209 -13.06 -25.18 -1.16
CA SER A 209 -12.10 -26.26 -0.83
C SER A 209 -10.72 -25.73 -0.43
N GLN A 210 -10.24 -24.66 -1.06
CA GLN A 210 -8.96 -24.03 -0.70
C GLN A 210 -9.04 -23.35 0.67
N ILE A 211 -10.18 -22.72 0.99
CA ILE A 211 -10.44 -22.15 2.34
C ILE A 211 -10.43 -23.25 3.38
N ASP A 212 -11.10 -24.36 3.13
CA ASP A 212 -11.16 -25.51 4.08
C ASP A 212 -9.79 -26.16 4.28
N LEU A 213 -8.99 -26.30 3.23
CA LEU A 213 -7.60 -26.77 3.31
C LEU A 213 -6.73 -25.82 4.13
N PHE A 214 -6.83 -24.51 3.90
CA PHE A 214 -6.15 -23.51 4.71
C PHE A 214 -6.52 -23.61 6.18
N ARG A 215 -7.82 -23.62 6.48
CA ARG A 215 -8.32 -23.74 7.86
C ARG A 215 -7.82 -25.00 8.55
N THR A 216 -7.84 -26.13 7.84
CA THR A 216 -7.34 -27.41 8.35
C THR A 216 -5.84 -27.36 8.62
N ALA A 217 -5.06 -26.83 7.66
CA ALA A 217 -3.60 -26.74 7.77
C ALA A 217 -3.14 -25.89 8.96
N TYR A 218 -3.90 -24.85 9.32
CA TYR A 218 -3.58 -23.94 10.42
C TYR A 218 -4.42 -24.18 11.69
N GLY A 219 -5.21 -25.25 11.76
CA GLY A 219 -6.02 -25.61 12.93
C GLY A 219 -7.14 -24.62 13.25
N LEU A 220 -7.67 -23.92 12.26
CA LEU A 220 -8.71 -22.90 12.41
C LEU A 220 -10.10 -23.53 12.32
N SER A 221 -10.60 -24.06 13.42
CA SER A 221 -11.92 -24.72 13.46
C SER A 221 -13.11 -23.76 13.58
N ARG A 222 -12.85 -22.48 13.99
CA ARG A 222 -13.89 -21.46 14.20
C ARG A 222 -13.80 -20.36 13.14
N PRO A 223 -14.90 -19.61 12.89
CA PRO A 223 -14.81 -18.34 12.17
C PRO A 223 -13.77 -17.42 12.81
N TYR A 224 -13.13 -16.56 12.02
CA TYR A 224 -12.09 -15.70 12.57
C TYR A 224 -12.14 -14.26 12.03
N VAL A 225 -11.69 -13.35 12.88
CA VAL A 225 -11.29 -11.99 12.49
C VAL A 225 -9.85 -12.06 12.05
N LEU A 226 -9.53 -11.45 10.91
CA LEU A 226 -8.18 -11.42 10.36
C LEU A 226 -7.52 -10.04 10.58
N TRP A 227 -6.25 -10.06 10.90
CA TRP A 227 -5.33 -8.93 10.82
C TRP A 227 -4.09 -9.35 10.03
N THR A 228 -3.56 -8.45 9.19
CA THR A 228 -2.35 -8.74 8.41
C THR A 228 -1.36 -7.57 8.48
N GLY A 229 -0.07 -7.89 8.56
CA GLY A 229 1.00 -6.89 8.54
C GLY A 229 2.24 -7.32 9.33
N THR A 230 3.33 -6.57 9.16
CA THR A 230 4.47 -6.68 10.07
C THR A 230 4.06 -6.19 11.46
N ARG A 231 4.42 -6.93 12.50
CA ARG A 231 4.09 -6.53 13.89
C ARG A 231 5.00 -5.38 14.33
N GLU A 232 4.56 -4.17 14.06
CA GLU A 232 5.26 -2.93 14.39
C GLU A 232 4.30 -1.95 15.10
N PRO A 233 4.80 -1.03 15.96
CA PRO A 233 3.95 -0.21 16.83
C PRO A 233 2.87 0.58 16.08
N ARG A 234 3.15 1.11 14.89
CA ARG A 234 2.17 1.88 14.11
C ARG A 234 0.95 1.07 13.67
N LYS A 235 1.07 -0.27 13.59
CA LYS A 235 -0.03 -1.19 13.23
C LYS A 235 -1.02 -1.43 14.38
N ASN A 236 -0.72 -0.94 15.59
CA ASN A 236 -1.59 -0.94 16.75
C ASN A 236 -2.16 -2.31 17.13
N LEU A 237 -1.33 -3.35 17.06
CA LEU A 237 -1.78 -4.69 17.46
C LEU A 237 -2.25 -4.78 18.93
N PRO A 238 -1.62 -4.09 19.91
CA PRO A 238 -2.15 -4.04 21.28
C PRO A 238 -3.58 -3.47 21.37
N GLY A 239 -3.89 -2.39 20.64
CA GLY A 239 -5.25 -1.83 20.59
C GLY A 239 -6.27 -2.82 20.03
N LEU A 240 -5.91 -3.57 18.99
CA LEU A 240 -6.74 -4.65 18.47
C LEU A 240 -6.95 -5.76 19.51
N LEU A 241 -5.89 -6.22 20.18
CA LEU A 241 -5.99 -7.28 21.18
C LEU A 241 -6.88 -6.86 22.36
N HIS A 242 -6.76 -5.60 22.82
CA HIS A 242 -7.66 -5.04 23.81
C HIS A 242 -9.13 -5.01 23.33
N ALA A 243 -9.36 -4.59 22.08
CA ALA A 243 -10.70 -4.58 21.51
C ALA A 243 -11.29 -6.00 21.40
N PHE A 244 -10.49 -6.95 20.92
CA PHE A 244 -10.93 -8.34 20.78
C PHE A 244 -11.24 -8.97 22.15
N SER A 245 -10.45 -8.69 23.19
CA SER A 245 -10.72 -9.17 24.55
C SER A 245 -12.09 -8.74 25.08
N ARG A 246 -12.56 -7.54 24.70
CA ARG A 246 -13.87 -6.98 25.12
C ARG A 246 -15.06 -7.69 24.46
N ILE A 247 -14.87 -8.27 23.27
CA ILE A 247 -15.93 -8.97 22.55
C ILE A 247 -15.83 -10.50 22.67
N ALA A 248 -14.71 -11.02 23.18
CA ALA A 248 -14.45 -12.46 23.20
C ALA A 248 -15.51 -13.29 23.96
N GLY A 249 -16.10 -12.71 25.01
CA GLY A 249 -17.21 -13.35 25.75
C GLY A 249 -18.55 -13.34 24.99
N GLU A 250 -18.78 -12.32 24.18
CA GLU A 250 -19.99 -12.19 23.34
C GLU A 250 -19.94 -13.12 22.13
N PHE A 251 -18.74 -13.40 21.62
CA PHE A 251 -18.50 -14.26 20.46
C PHE A 251 -17.61 -15.46 20.84
N PRO A 252 -18.11 -16.43 21.64
CA PRO A 252 -17.30 -17.56 22.14
C PRO A 252 -16.78 -18.48 21.04
N GLN A 253 -17.38 -18.46 19.86
CA GLN A 253 -16.97 -19.25 18.68
C GLN A 253 -16.20 -18.44 17.63
N LEU A 254 -15.61 -17.32 18.02
CA LEU A 254 -14.83 -16.46 17.11
C LEU A 254 -13.36 -16.44 17.52
N ASP A 255 -12.46 -16.63 16.59
CA ASP A 255 -11.02 -16.56 16.79
C ASP A 255 -10.44 -15.27 16.19
N LEU A 256 -9.22 -14.91 16.58
CA LEU A 256 -8.41 -13.86 15.98
C LEU A 256 -7.20 -14.48 15.29
N VAL A 257 -7.00 -14.19 14.03
CA VAL A 257 -5.87 -14.67 13.23
C VAL A 257 -4.96 -13.51 12.87
N LEU A 258 -3.70 -13.62 13.24
CA LEU A 258 -2.65 -12.64 13.01
C LEU A 258 -1.66 -13.18 11.98
N VAL A 259 -1.57 -12.52 10.83
CA VAL A 259 -0.70 -12.93 9.72
C VAL A 259 0.37 -11.86 9.48
N GLY A 260 1.60 -12.27 9.37
CA GLY A 260 2.72 -11.42 9.02
C GLY A 260 3.98 -11.71 9.84
N PRO A 261 5.13 -11.23 9.37
CA PRO A 261 6.39 -11.47 10.06
C PRO A 261 6.45 -10.75 11.41
N SER A 262 7.32 -11.25 12.27
CA SER A 262 7.74 -10.50 13.45
C SER A 262 8.37 -9.20 12.99
N GLY A 263 8.00 -8.11 13.64
CA GLY A 263 8.52 -6.79 13.38
C GLY A 263 9.57 -6.39 14.42
N TRP A 264 9.49 -5.14 14.82
CA TRP A 264 10.33 -4.54 15.84
C TRP A 264 9.43 -3.84 16.88
N GLY A 265 9.95 -3.68 18.09
CA GLY A 265 9.21 -3.17 19.25
C GLY A 265 9.18 -4.17 20.38
N ASP A 266 8.56 -3.80 21.50
CA ASP A 266 8.35 -4.70 22.64
C ASP A 266 7.06 -5.50 22.42
N ASP A 267 7.20 -6.81 22.21
CA ASP A 267 6.07 -7.73 22.06
C ASP A 267 5.56 -8.31 23.40
N ALA A 268 6.08 -7.84 24.54
CA ALA A 268 5.69 -8.33 25.87
C ALA A 268 4.19 -8.05 26.14
N VAL A 269 3.70 -6.86 25.79
CA VAL A 269 2.29 -6.48 25.94
C VAL A 269 1.41 -7.37 25.05
N GLU A 270 1.82 -7.60 23.82
CA GLU A 270 1.09 -8.49 22.89
C GLU A 270 0.98 -9.91 23.46
N ARG A 271 2.10 -10.48 23.95
CA ARG A 271 2.12 -11.82 24.56
C ARG A 271 1.21 -11.91 25.77
N GLN A 272 1.23 -10.91 26.65
CA GLN A 272 0.36 -10.87 27.84
C GLN A 272 -1.11 -10.83 27.46
N LEU A 273 -1.49 -10.00 26.48
CA LEU A 273 -2.86 -9.89 26.01
C LEU A 273 -3.33 -11.19 25.32
N ILE A 274 -2.50 -11.82 24.50
CA ILE A 274 -2.79 -13.11 23.88
C ILE A 274 -3.02 -14.19 24.97
N GLN A 275 -2.20 -14.22 26.00
CA GLN A 275 -2.40 -15.15 27.14
C GLN A 275 -3.70 -14.88 27.89
N ALA A 276 -4.05 -13.62 28.12
CA ALA A 276 -5.27 -13.22 28.82
C ALA A 276 -6.55 -13.56 27.99
N ILE A 277 -6.51 -13.42 26.68
CA ILE A 277 -7.61 -13.81 25.78
C ILE A 277 -7.71 -15.34 25.68
N GLY A 278 -6.58 -16.02 25.72
CA GLY A 278 -6.44 -17.47 25.55
C GLY A 278 -5.75 -17.83 24.24
N THR A 279 -4.67 -18.60 24.33
CA THR A 279 -3.86 -19.02 23.18
C THR A 279 -4.60 -19.90 22.18
N SER A 280 -5.72 -20.49 22.58
CA SER A 280 -6.63 -21.25 21.69
C SER A 280 -7.57 -20.38 20.89
N ARG A 281 -7.56 -19.07 21.12
CA ARG A 281 -8.44 -18.08 20.50
C ARG A 281 -7.67 -17.09 19.59
N VAL A 282 -6.36 -16.98 19.78
CA VAL A 282 -5.49 -16.08 19.00
C VAL A 282 -4.41 -16.89 18.31
N HIS A 283 -4.45 -16.94 16.99
CA HIS A 283 -3.54 -17.72 16.15
C HIS A 283 -2.53 -16.78 15.47
N VAL A 284 -1.26 -16.96 15.75
CA VAL A 284 -0.16 -16.19 15.14
C VAL A 284 0.50 -17.06 14.07
N LEU A 285 0.19 -16.81 12.80
CA LEU A 285 0.60 -17.68 11.70
C LEU A 285 1.96 -17.31 11.08
N GLY A 286 2.51 -16.13 11.44
CA GLY A 286 3.73 -15.64 10.81
C GLY A 286 3.52 -15.20 9.37
N HIS A 287 4.61 -15.17 8.58
CA HIS A 287 4.55 -14.79 7.16
C HIS A 287 3.93 -15.90 6.34
N LEU A 288 2.98 -15.56 5.48
CA LEU A 288 2.35 -16.48 4.53
C LEU A 288 2.78 -16.14 3.09
N ALA A 289 2.90 -17.16 2.25
CA ALA A 289 3.03 -16.96 0.81
C ALA A 289 1.75 -16.30 0.25
N GLN A 290 1.88 -15.60 -0.89
CA GLN A 290 0.80 -14.79 -1.45
C GLN A 290 -0.51 -15.59 -1.65
N ASP A 291 -0.44 -16.78 -2.23
CA ASP A 291 -1.63 -17.61 -2.46
C ASP A 291 -2.31 -18.04 -1.16
N THR A 292 -1.51 -18.39 -0.14
CA THR A 292 -2.02 -18.75 1.19
C THR A 292 -2.62 -17.52 1.90
N LEU A 293 -2.04 -16.34 1.70
CA LEU A 293 -2.60 -15.09 2.23
C LEU A 293 -3.97 -14.76 1.61
N GLN A 294 -4.15 -15.01 0.30
CA GLN A 294 -5.47 -14.85 -0.35
C GLN A 294 -6.52 -15.80 0.28
N GLN A 295 -6.13 -17.04 0.61
CA GLN A 295 -7.01 -17.99 1.32
C GLN A 295 -7.35 -17.49 2.72
N ALA A 296 -6.39 -16.89 3.42
CA ALA A 296 -6.63 -16.29 4.74
C ALA A 296 -7.63 -15.13 4.68
N TYR A 297 -7.54 -14.26 3.67
CA TYR A 297 -8.55 -13.21 3.45
C TYR A 297 -9.91 -13.83 3.13
N ALA A 298 -9.99 -14.69 2.11
CA ALA A 298 -11.26 -15.26 1.66
C ALA A 298 -12.00 -16.05 2.74
N GLY A 299 -11.28 -16.66 3.69
CA GLY A 299 -11.85 -17.41 4.82
C GLY A 299 -12.20 -16.57 6.04
N ALA A 300 -11.89 -15.27 6.06
CA ALA A 300 -12.10 -14.40 7.21
C ALA A 300 -13.58 -13.95 7.32
N ARG A 301 -14.09 -13.87 8.56
CA ARG A 301 -15.41 -13.31 8.85
C ARG A 301 -15.41 -11.78 8.87
N ALA A 302 -14.31 -11.16 9.27
CA ALA A 302 -14.09 -9.72 9.24
C ALA A 302 -12.60 -9.44 9.19
N PHE A 303 -12.24 -8.28 8.71
CA PHE A 303 -10.87 -7.78 8.71
C PHE A 303 -10.78 -6.54 9.59
N VAL A 304 -9.73 -6.46 10.41
CA VAL A 304 -9.52 -5.33 11.30
C VAL A 304 -8.11 -4.79 11.17
N PHE A 305 -7.99 -3.49 10.92
CA PHE A 305 -6.70 -2.86 10.64
C PHE A 305 -6.63 -1.45 11.26
N PRO A 306 -6.50 -1.35 12.61
CA PRO A 306 -6.57 -0.09 13.33
C PRO A 306 -5.21 0.60 13.42
N SER A 307 -4.49 0.70 12.31
CA SER A 307 -3.18 1.35 12.26
C SER A 307 -3.29 2.82 12.63
N TYR A 308 -2.35 3.32 13.41
CA TYR A 308 -2.28 4.75 13.69
C TYR A 308 -2.00 5.58 12.45
N TRP A 309 -1.29 4.99 11.49
CA TRP A 309 -0.95 5.64 10.25
C TRP A 309 -0.49 4.63 9.17
N GLU A 310 -0.84 4.93 7.91
CA GLU A 310 -0.44 4.18 6.72
C GLU A 310 -0.24 5.14 5.54
N GLY A 311 0.57 4.74 4.57
CA GLY A 311 0.66 5.45 3.30
C GLY A 311 -0.53 5.17 2.36
N PHE A 312 -1.11 3.96 2.44
CA PHE A 312 -2.28 3.59 1.65
C PHE A 312 -3.21 2.63 2.42
N GLY A 313 -2.74 1.42 2.74
CA GLY A 313 -3.54 0.38 3.37
C GLY A 313 -3.96 -0.73 2.40
N LEU A 314 -3.02 -1.26 1.60
CA LEU A 314 -3.28 -2.41 0.72
C LEU A 314 -4.04 -3.55 1.42
N PRO A 315 -3.75 -3.93 2.70
CA PRO A 315 -4.48 -4.98 3.39
C PRO A 315 -5.98 -4.72 3.52
N VAL A 316 -6.40 -3.46 3.68
CA VAL A 316 -7.82 -3.06 3.73
C VAL A 316 -8.46 -3.33 2.37
N LEU A 317 -7.81 -2.90 1.29
CA LEU A 317 -8.30 -3.10 -0.07
C LEU A 317 -8.33 -4.59 -0.45
N GLU A 318 -7.34 -5.38 -0.03
CA GLU A 318 -7.28 -6.83 -0.24
C GLU A 318 -8.45 -7.54 0.47
N ALA A 319 -8.75 -7.18 1.73
CA ALA A 319 -9.90 -7.73 2.45
C ALA A 319 -11.23 -7.40 1.77
N MET A 320 -11.42 -6.12 1.38
CA MET A 320 -12.62 -5.68 0.65
C MET A 320 -12.80 -6.45 -0.66
N ALA A 321 -11.72 -6.69 -1.39
CA ALA A 321 -11.73 -7.40 -2.66
C ALA A 321 -12.12 -8.90 -2.51
N HIS A 322 -11.98 -9.46 -1.31
CA HIS A 322 -12.48 -10.79 -0.95
C HIS A 322 -13.87 -10.78 -0.31
N SER A 323 -14.62 -9.68 -0.42
CA SER A 323 -15.95 -9.52 0.21
C SER A 323 -15.89 -9.67 1.74
N VAL A 324 -14.78 -9.27 2.36
CA VAL A 324 -14.61 -9.30 3.82
C VAL A 324 -14.87 -7.90 4.37
N PRO A 325 -15.86 -7.73 5.27
CA PRO A 325 -16.15 -6.42 5.85
C PRO A 325 -14.99 -5.95 6.71
N VAL A 326 -14.67 -4.64 6.61
CA VAL A 326 -13.48 -4.07 7.22
C VAL A 326 -13.80 -3.09 8.36
N VAL A 327 -12.97 -3.13 9.40
CA VAL A 327 -12.86 -2.10 10.44
C VAL A 327 -11.48 -1.51 10.37
N THR A 328 -11.37 -0.21 10.13
CA THR A 328 -10.07 0.46 9.97
C THR A 328 -10.07 1.86 10.55
N SER A 329 -8.92 2.52 10.53
CA SER A 329 -8.71 3.78 11.23
C SER A 329 -9.34 4.97 10.54
N LEU A 330 -10.01 5.81 11.31
CA LEU A 330 -10.44 7.15 10.94
C LEU A 330 -9.22 8.07 10.76
N GLY A 331 -9.31 9.06 9.87
CA GLY A 331 -8.30 10.12 9.71
C GLY A 331 -6.97 9.67 9.11
N THR A 332 -6.92 8.53 8.45
CA THR A 332 -5.73 8.01 7.78
C THR A 332 -6.04 7.63 6.33
N SER A 333 -5.00 7.29 5.55
CA SER A 333 -5.18 6.78 4.18
C SER A 333 -6.08 5.54 4.10
N THR A 334 -6.16 4.74 5.17
CA THR A 334 -7.05 3.57 5.19
C THR A 334 -8.53 3.97 5.20
N ALA A 335 -8.86 5.15 5.75
CA ALA A 335 -10.20 5.73 5.62
C ALA A 335 -10.51 6.10 4.16
N GLU A 336 -9.53 6.63 3.41
CA GLU A 336 -9.69 6.89 1.98
C GLU A 336 -9.94 5.60 1.18
N VAL A 337 -9.23 4.51 1.53
CA VAL A 337 -9.43 3.20 0.90
C VAL A 337 -10.81 2.66 1.22
N ALA A 338 -11.20 2.63 2.49
CA ALA A 338 -12.48 2.06 2.90
C ALA A 338 -13.68 2.92 2.45
N GLY A 339 -13.55 4.26 2.48
CA GLY A 339 -14.66 5.18 2.25
C GLY A 339 -15.85 4.85 3.16
N ASP A 340 -17.04 4.98 2.62
CA ASP A 340 -18.29 4.60 3.32
C ASP A 340 -18.57 3.10 3.31
N CYS A 341 -17.66 2.30 2.70
CA CYS A 341 -17.82 0.86 2.53
C CYS A 341 -17.14 0.03 3.63
N GLY A 342 -16.65 0.67 4.68
CA GLY A 342 -16.07 0.05 5.88
C GLY A 342 -16.42 0.83 7.13
N ILE A 343 -16.12 0.27 8.30
CA ILE A 343 -16.32 0.95 9.59
C ILE A 343 -15.04 1.66 9.98
N LEU A 344 -15.13 2.97 10.13
CA LEU A 344 -14.04 3.83 10.56
C LEU A 344 -14.09 4.05 12.07
N VAL A 345 -12.96 3.84 12.74
CA VAL A 345 -12.81 3.93 14.20
C VAL A 345 -11.60 4.76 14.59
N GLU A 346 -11.64 5.37 15.77
CA GLU A 346 -10.46 6.00 16.37
C GLU A 346 -9.46 4.91 16.80
N PRO A 347 -8.26 4.82 16.19
CA PRO A 347 -7.33 3.72 16.45
C PRO A 347 -6.81 3.68 17.89
N SER A 348 -6.79 4.81 18.60
CA SER A 348 -6.38 4.90 20.00
C SER A 348 -7.47 4.45 20.98
N ASP A 349 -8.68 4.17 20.49
CA ASP A 349 -9.84 3.79 21.31
C ASP A 349 -10.25 2.32 21.08
N PRO A 350 -9.81 1.37 21.92
CA PRO A 350 -10.20 -0.03 21.81
C PRO A 350 -11.72 -0.28 21.96
N ASP A 351 -12.49 0.63 22.58
CA ASP A 351 -13.94 0.49 22.66
C ASP A 351 -14.61 0.77 21.32
N GLN A 352 -14.13 1.77 20.58
CA GLN A 352 -14.60 2.01 19.22
C GLN A 352 -14.23 0.87 18.28
N ILE A 353 -13.00 0.31 18.38
CA ILE A 353 -12.60 -0.85 17.60
C ILE A 353 -13.51 -2.03 17.90
N ALA A 354 -13.80 -2.32 19.18
CA ALA A 354 -14.70 -3.36 19.62
C ALA A 354 -16.15 -3.14 19.11
N ALA A 355 -16.65 -1.90 19.17
CA ALA A 355 -17.96 -1.53 18.64
C ALA A 355 -18.02 -1.74 17.12
N GLY A 356 -16.99 -1.35 16.40
CA GLY A 356 -16.86 -1.59 14.95
C GLY A 356 -16.90 -3.08 14.62
N LEU A 357 -16.15 -3.90 15.37
CA LEU A 357 -16.18 -5.36 15.22
C LEU A 357 -17.58 -5.95 15.44
N ARG A 358 -18.33 -5.51 16.50
CA ARG A 358 -19.71 -5.98 16.74
C ARG A 358 -20.62 -5.69 15.55
N ARG A 359 -20.47 -4.54 14.90
CA ARG A 359 -21.28 -4.15 13.73
C ARG A 359 -21.00 -5.08 12.55
N VAL A 360 -19.72 -5.25 12.16
CA VAL A 360 -19.35 -6.09 11.01
C VAL A 360 -19.53 -7.58 11.25
N LEU A 361 -19.56 -8.03 12.50
CA LEU A 361 -19.85 -9.43 12.85
C LEU A 361 -21.37 -9.71 12.97
N GLY A 362 -22.17 -8.65 13.09
CA GLY A 362 -23.61 -8.70 13.30
C GLY A 362 -24.43 -8.45 12.03
N ARG A 363 -25.47 -7.62 12.16
CA ARG A 363 -26.47 -7.38 11.10
C ARG A 363 -25.96 -6.62 9.89
N GLU A 364 -24.86 -5.86 10.03
CA GLU A 364 -24.29 -5.05 8.96
C GLU A 364 -23.24 -5.81 8.14
N HIS A 365 -23.00 -7.09 8.43
CA HIS A 365 -21.98 -7.90 7.78
C HIS A 365 -22.11 -7.88 6.25
N ASP A 366 -23.28 -8.33 5.75
CA ASP A 366 -23.49 -8.53 4.32
C ASP A 366 -23.48 -7.18 3.56
N HIS A 367 -23.98 -6.12 4.22
CA HIS A 367 -23.92 -4.77 3.66
C HIS A 367 -22.46 -4.33 3.41
N PHE A 368 -21.59 -4.39 4.42
CA PHE A 368 -20.20 -3.96 4.29
C PHE A 368 -19.36 -4.92 3.44
N ALA A 369 -19.68 -6.20 3.44
CA ALA A 369 -19.05 -7.19 2.57
C ALA A 369 -19.29 -6.86 1.07
N LEU A 370 -20.54 -6.59 0.71
CA LEU A 370 -20.92 -6.24 -0.67
C LEU A 370 -20.38 -4.85 -1.06
N ALA A 371 -20.63 -3.84 -0.25
CA ALA A 371 -20.17 -2.47 -0.54
C ALA A 371 -18.63 -2.40 -0.68
N GLY A 372 -17.92 -3.11 0.22
CA GLY A 372 -16.45 -3.21 0.15
C GLY A 372 -15.98 -3.85 -1.14
N TYR A 373 -16.59 -4.96 -1.54
CA TYR A 373 -16.28 -5.65 -2.79
C TYR A 373 -16.49 -4.75 -4.01
N GLU A 374 -17.65 -4.12 -4.13
CA GLU A 374 -17.97 -3.21 -5.23
C GLU A 374 -16.96 -2.06 -5.32
N ARG A 375 -16.59 -1.46 -4.17
CA ARG A 375 -15.57 -0.43 -4.12
C ARG A 375 -14.21 -0.94 -4.58
N ALA A 376 -13.77 -2.12 -4.13
CA ALA A 376 -12.50 -2.70 -4.53
C ALA A 376 -12.41 -2.96 -6.04
N GLN A 377 -13.52 -3.29 -6.70
CA GLN A 377 -13.58 -3.45 -8.16
C GLN A 377 -13.26 -2.16 -8.93
N THR A 378 -13.41 -0.99 -8.31
CA THR A 378 -13.03 0.29 -8.92
C THR A 378 -11.54 0.59 -8.78
N MET A 379 -10.85 -0.02 -7.83
CA MET A 379 -9.43 0.22 -7.50
C MET A 379 -8.54 -0.87 -8.10
N THR A 380 -8.29 -0.80 -9.40
CA THR A 380 -7.55 -1.82 -10.15
C THR A 380 -6.13 -1.35 -10.50
N TRP A 381 -5.19 -2.28 -10.61
CA TRP A 381 -3.84 -1.97 -11.09
C TRP A 381 -3.85 -1.44 -12.55
N LYS A 382 -4.84 -1.83 -13.36
CA LYS A 382 -5.03 -1.27 -14.69
C LYS A 382 -5.35 0.23 -14.63
N ALA A 383 -6.25 0.64 -13.75
CA ALA A 383 -6.59 2.06 -13.54
C ALA A 383 -5.39 2.83 -12.97
N CYS A 384 -4.69 2.26 -11.99
CA CYS A 384 -3.46 2.80 -11.43
C CYS A 384 -2.40 3.04 -12.52
N ALA A 385 -2.10 2.03 -13.34
CA ALA A 385 -1.14 2.16 -14.45
C ALA A 385 -1.57 3.19 -15.50
N LYS A 386 -2.87 3.27 -15.83
CA LYS A 386 -3.38 4.30 -16.76
C LYS A 386 -3.17 5.72 -16.21
N ALA A 387 -3.34 5.92 -14.90
CA ALA A 387 -3.07 7.20 -14.26
C ALA A 387 -1.56 7.54 -14.26
N HIS A 388 -0.69 6.57 -13.97
CA HIS A 388 0.76 6.73 -14.07
C HIS A 388 1.19 7.13 -15.49
N LEU A 389 0.65 6.48 -16.50
CA LEU A 389 0.97 6.77 -17.91
C LEU A 389 0.64 8.23 -18.28
N ARG A 390 -0.47 8.77 -17.79
CA ARG A 390 -0.81 10.19 -17.99
C ARG A 390 0.24 11.12 -17.38
N VAL A 391 0.71 10.83 -16.16
CA VAL A 391 1.78 11.61 -15.52
C VAL A 391 3.08 11.49 -16.31
N TYR A 392 3.44 10.30 -16.79
CA TYR A 392 4.65 10.11 -17.62
C TYR A 392 4.58 10.95 -18.90
N GLN A 393 3.45 10.95 -19.59
CA GLN A 393 3.26 11.76 -20.81
C GLN A 393 3.39 13.25 -20.52
N GLN A 394 2.75 13.73 -19.45
CA GLN A 394 2.79 15.11 -19.04
C GLN A 394 4.24 15.58 -18.77
N VAL A 395 5.04 14.82 -18.02
CA VAL A 395 6.42 15.21 -17.72
C VAL A 395 7.33 15.12 -18.95
N MET A 396 7.09 14.19 -19.87
CA MET A 396 7.84 14.11 -21.13
C MET A 396 7.55 15.29 -22.04
N GLU A 397 6.28 15.71 -22.15
CA GLU A 397 5.88 16.89 -22.95
C GLU A 397 6.48 18.19 -22.37
N GLN A 398 6.51 18.32 -21.05
CA GLN A 398 7.14 19.47 -20.38
C GLN A 398 8.66 19.55 -20.63
N ALA A 399 9.33 18.41 -20.71
CA ALA A 399 10.76 18.35 -20.96
C ALA A 399 11.17 18.60 -22.41
N GLN A 400 10.23 18.62 -23.36
CA GLN A 400 10.46 18.94 -24.77
C GLN A 400 10.27 20.42 -25.10
N LYS A 401 9.66 21.16 -24.19
CA LYS A 401 9.47 22.63 -24.27
C LYS A 401 10.65 23.37 -23.67
#